data_84b68325daadeec71adf79398777eaa2
#
_entry.id   84b68325daadeec71adf79398777eaa2
#
_cell.length_a   1.000
_cell.length_b   1.000
_cell.length_c   1.000
_cell.angle_alpha   90.00
_cell.angle_beta   90.00
_cell.angle_gamma   90.00
#
_symmetry.space_group_name_H-M   'P 1'
#
loop_
_entity.id
_entity.type
_entity.pdbx_description
1 polymer ?
#
loop_
_entity_poly.entity_id
_entity_poly.type
_entity_poly.pdbx_seq_one_letter_code
_entity_poly.pdbx_strand_id
1 'polypeptide(L)'
;MSRSRSDASVIESDASDPLRPADHADGDGDRGITQPQLGLVGWMRWGWRQLTSMRTALVLLLLLAIAAIPGSIVPQRSADPNGVIDFESKNPGLYPVYNALQLFDVYSSVWFSAIYILLFISLIGCVIPRTKHHFKAMRAVPPRTPMRLSRLDDYATAERIVPDGQDAEAEASHVIDLAQAQLRKAGYRVERYDTPATGTRSATASVSAERGYARETGNLVFHAALVGVLISVGVGGGLTYTGQTVIAEGDSFVNSLGLGYTSFNPGRFVDTEHLPPYSLSLDSFEVSYVPVGQ
;
A
#
# COMPACT_ATOMS: atom_id res chain seq x y z
N MET A 1 57.50 -32.57 -35.43
CA MET A 1 58.55 -32.18 -34.44
C MET A 1 58.10 -30.92 -33.76
N SER A 2 58.22 -30.91 -32.50
CA SER A 2 58.14 -29.86 -31.49
C SER A 2 56.81 -29.74 -30.72
N ARG A 3 56.89 -30.21 -29.48
CA ARG A 3 55.94 -30.12 -28.37
C ARG A 3 55.94 -28.69 -27.80
N SER A 4 54.76 -28.15 -27.51
CA SER A 4 54.64 -27.06 -26.55
C SER A 4 53.84 -27.56 -25.36
N ARG A 5 54.48 -27.67 -24.22
CA ARG A 5 53.92 -27.89 -22.90
C ARG A 5 53.29 -26.57 -22.43
N SER A 6 52.04 -26.59 -22.09
CA SER A 6 51.40 -25.55 -21.29
C SER A 6 51.59 -25.92 -19.82
N ASP A 7 52.44 -25.13 -19.15
CA ASP A 7 52.56 -25.16 -17.69
C ASP A 7 51.32 -24.52 -17.11
N ALA A 8 50.45 -25.35 -16.55
CA ALA A 8 49.42 -24.89 -15.61
C ALA A 8 50.08 -24.75 -14.24
N SER A 9 50.40 -23.53 -13.85
CA SER A 9 50.82 -23.21 -12.49
C SER A 9 49.62 -23.43 -11.56
N VAL A 10 49.67 -24.49 -10.81
CA VAL A 10 48.86 -24.75 -9.63
C VAL A 10 49.19 -23.66 -8.61
N ILE A 11 48.26 -22.74 -8.37
CA ILE A 11 48.36 -21.81 -7.27
C ILE A 11 48.11 -22.62 -5.99
N GLU A 12 49.19 -23.03 -5.36
CA GLU A 12 49.19 -23.59 -4.02
C GLU A 12 48.69 -22.52 -3.06
N SER A 13 47.43 -22.66 -2.54
CA SER A 13 46.84 -21.76 -1.60
C SER A 13 47.63 -21.79 -0.30
N ASP A 14 48.30 -20.68 -0.01
CA ASP A 14 49.07 -20.49 1.21
C ASP A 14 48.13 -20.54 2.46
N ALA A 15 48.19 -21.66 3.18
CA ALA A 15 47.40 -21.91 4.40
C ALA A 15 47.85 -21.03 5.60
N SER A 16 48.80 -20.11 5.39
CA SER A 16 49.46 -19.34 6.46
C SER A 16 49.10 -17.82 6.45
N ASP A 17 48.03 -17.42 5.79
CA ASP A 17 47.60 -16.01 5.84
C ASP A 17 47.11 -15.61 7.24
N PRO A 18 47.83 -14.75 7.98
CA PRO A 18 47.50 -14.36 9.35
C PRO A 18 46.21 -13.50 9.45
N LEU A 19 45.64 -13.07 8.32
CA LEU A 19 44.37 -12.33 8.27
C LEU A 19 43.18 -13.23 8.03
N ARG A 20 43.38 -14.52 7.84
CA ARG A 20 42.32 -15.49 7.60
C ARG A 20 41.67 -15.90 8.92
N PRO A 21 40.34 -15.75 9.08
CA PRO A 21 39.64 -16.20 10.28
C PRO A 21 39.86 -17.69 10.53
N ALA A 22 40.06 -18.08 11.79
CA ALA A 22 40.34 -19.49 12.19
C ALA A 22 39.17 -20.45 11.91
N ASP A 23 38.00 -19.95 11.63
CA ASP A 23 36.77 -20.69 11.29
C ASP A 23 36.49 -20.74 9.77
N HIS A 24 37.41 -20.22 8.94
CA HIS A 24 37.31 -20.32 7.50
C HIS A 24 37.60 -21.76 7.05
N ALA A 25 36.53 -22.52 6.85
CA ALA A 25 36.67 -23.85 6.24
C ALA A 25 37.06 -23.67 4.78
N ASP A 26 38.25 -24.20 4.41
CA ASP A 26 38.60 -24.38 3.03
C ASP A 26 37.55 -25.27 2.39
N GLY A 27 36.76 -24.70 1.49
CA GLY A 27 35.70 -25.38 0.80
C GLY A 27 36.28 -26.42 -0.17
N ASP A 28 36.69 -27.54 0.38
CA ASP A 28 36.96 -28.70 -0.39
C ASP A 28 35.63 -29.35 -0.77
N GLY A 29 35.34 -29.29 -2.07
CA GLY A 29 34.24 -29.99 -2.70
C GLY A 29 32.90 -29.33 -2.56
N ASP A 30 32.38 -28.93 -3.68
CA ASP A 30 30.99 -28.77 -4.10
C ASP A 30 29.93 -29.37 -3.12
N ARG A 31 29.93 -28.93 -1.90
CA ARG A 31 28.75 -28.99 -1.03
C ARG A 31 27.84 -27.87 -1.54
N GLY A 32 27.18 -28.18 -2.67
CA GLY A 32 26.10 -27.33 -3.13
C GLY A 32 25.30 -26.88 -1.90
N ILE A 33 25.25 -25.57 -1.66
CA ILE A 33 24.39 -25.00 -0.64
C ILE A 33 22.99 -25.50 -0.99
N THR A 34 22.62 -26.66 -0.43
CA THR A 34 21.26 -27.20 -0.56
C THR A 34 20.38 -26.19 0.13
N GLN A 35 19.87 -25.25 -0.67
CA GLN A 35 18.83 -24.37 -0.19
C GLN A 35 17.72 -25.26 0.39
N PRO A 36 17.34 -25.08 1.65
CA PRO A 36 16.31 -25.91 2.26
C PRO A 36 15.08 -25.83 1.38
N GLN A 37 14.61 -26.99 0.90
CA GLN A 37 13.40 -27.06 0.08
C GLN A 37 12.27 -26.44 0.89
N LEU A 38 11.72 -25.36 0.38
CA LEU A 38 10.60 -24.68 0.99
C LEU A 38 9.39 -25.65 0.96
N GLY A 39 9.03 -26.22 2.10
CA GLY A 39 7.79 -26.96 2.21
C GLY A 39 6.59 -26.05 1.90
N LEU A 40 5.39 -26.62 1.76
CA LEU A 40 4.15 -25.90 1.43
C LEU A 40 3.95 -24.63 2.29
N VAL A 41 4.21 -24.72 3.59
CA VAL A 41 4.13 -23.57 4.51
C VAL A 41 5.18 -22.49 4.18
N GLY A 42 6.38 -22.89 3.76
CA GLY A 42 7.42 -21.98 3.31
C GLY A 42 7.02 -21.21 2.05
N TRP A 43 6.44 -21.90 1.07
CA TRP A 43 5.89 -21.30 -0.15
C TRP A 43 4.72 -20.35 0.13
N MET A 44 3.79 -20.71 1.01
CA MET A 44 2.69 -19.85 1.42
C MET A 44 3.20 -18.58 2.10
N ARG A 45 4.18 -18.71 3.02
CA ARG A 45 4.79 -17.56 3.70
C ARG A 45 5.54 -16.66 2.73
N TRP A 46 6.27 -17.25 1.78
CA TRP A 46 6.95 -16.49 0.74
C TRP A 46 5.94 -15.74 -0.14
N GLY A 47 4.91 -16.42 -0.65
CA GLY A 47 3.85 -15.83 -1.46
C GLY A 47 3.12 -14.69 -0.73
N TRP A 48 2.80 -14.88 0.55
CA TRP A 48 2.21 -13.83 1.38
C TRP A 48 3.11 -12.59 1.51
N ARG A 49 4.40 -12.80 1.78
CA ARG A 49 5.38 -11.70 1.86
C ARG A 49 5.55 -10.97 0.54
N GLN A 50 5.49 -11.71 -0.58
CA GLN A 50 5.55 -11.13 -1.92
C GLN A 50 4.28 -10.31 -2.20
N LEU A 51 3.10 -10.87 -1.93
CA LEU A 51 1.82 -10.22 -2.15
C LEU A 51 1.67 -8.93 -1.31
N THR A 52 2.14 -8.95 -0.06
CA THR A 52 2.08 -7.79 0.84
C THR A 52 3.26 -6.82 0.69
N SER A 53 3.99 -6.88 -0.40
CA SER A 53 5.09 -5.95 -0.69
C SER A 53 4.59 -4.68 -1.38
N MET A 54 5.20 -3.54 -1.10
CA MET A 54 4.89 -2.26 -1.76
C MET A 54 5.06 -2.34 -3.28
N ARG A 55 6.05 -3.10 -3.77
CA ARG A 55 6.28 -3.28 -5.22
C ARG A 55 5.11 -3.99 -5.88
N THR A 56 4.62 -5.06 -5.27
CA THR A 56 3.48 -5.82 -5.78
C THR A 56 2.21 -4.96 -5.77
N ALA A 57 1.97 -4.18 -4.72
CA ALA A 57 0.84 -3.26 -4.67
C ALA A 57 0.88 -2.23 -5.82
N LEU A 58 2.04 -1.65 -6.11
CA LEU A 58 2.21 -0.69 -7.21
C LEU A 58 2.00 -1.35 -8.59
N VAL A 59 2.51 -2.57 -8.79
CA VAL A 59 2.31 -3.34 -10.03
C VAL A 59 0.83 -3.70 -10.20
N LEU A 60 0.15 -4.13 -9.15
CA LEU A 60 -1.29 -4.42 -9.19
C LEU A 60 -2.12 -3.17 -9.46
N LEU A 61 -1.75 -2.02 -8.89
CA LEU A 61 -2.41 -0.74 -9.18
C LEU A 61 -2.23 -0.33 -10.64
N LEU A 62 -1.01 -0.46 -11.18
CA LEU A 62 -0.74 -0.21 -12.61
C LEU A 62 -1.54 -1.17 -13.49
N LEU A 63 -1.57 -2.46 -13.14
CA LEU A 63 -2.33 -3.46 -13.88
C LEU A 63 -3.83 -3.17 -13.85
N LEU A 64 -4.36 -2.73 -12.70
CA LEU A 64 -5.77 -2.32 -12.57
C LEU A 64 -6.08 -1.10 -13.46
N ALA A 65 -5.17 -0.11 -13.51
CA ALA A 65 -5.32 1.06 -14.37
C ALA A 65 -5.35 0.68 -15.86
N ILE A 66 -4.44 -0.21 -16.29
CA ILE A 66 -4.43 -0.75 -17.66
C ILE A 66 -5.70 -1.54 -17.94
N ALA A 67 -6.14 -2.36 -17.00
CA ALA A 67 -7.36 -3.16 -17.08
C ALA A 67 -8.64 -2.31 -17.19
N ALA A 68 -8.63 -1.10 -16.67
CA ALA A 68 -9.78 -0.17 -16.77
C ALA A 68 -9.89 0.51 -18.15
N ILE A 69 -8.83 0.53 -18.97
CA ILE A 69 -8.83 1.18 -20.29
C ILE A 69 -9.93 0.61 -21.20
N PRO A 70 -10.04 -0.71 -21.43
CA PRO A 70 -11.14 -1.26 -22.24
C PRO A 70 -12.51 -0.90 -21.69
N GLY A 71 -12.69 -0.87 -20.37
CA GLY A 71 -13.95 -0.48 -19.73
C GLY A 71 -14.38 0.96 -19.97
N SER A 72 -13.43 1.84 -20.32
CA SER A 72 -13.70 3.24 -20.64
C SER A 72 -13.94 3.49 -22.14
N ILE A 73 -13.48 2.58 -23.00
CA ILE A 73 -13.56 2.74 -24.48
C ILE A 73 -14.73 1.93 -25.03
N VAL A 74 -14.99 0.73 -24.49
CA VAL A 74 -16.03 -0.18 -24.97
C VAL A 74 -17.33 0.12 -24.22
N PRO A 75 -18.51 0.15 -24.89
CA PRO A 75 -19.78 0.34 -24.20
C PRO A 75 -20.00 -0.78 -23.18
N GLN A 76 -20.36 -0.39 -21.96
CA GLN A 76 -20.57 -1.35 -20.86
C GLN A 76 -22.06 -1.66 -20.72
N ARG A 77 -22.44 -2.95 -20.60
CA ARG A 77 -23.85 -3.36 -20.46
C ARG A 77 -24.56 -2.70 -19.30
N SER A 78 -23.84 -2.42 -18.22
CA SER A 78 -24.40 -1.78 -17.02
C SER A 78 -24.70 -0.28 -17.21
N ALA A 79 -24.01 0.40 -18.14
CA ALA A 79 -24.11 1.84 -18.36
C ALA A 79 -24.79 2.20 -19.71
N ASP A 80 -24.47 1.45 -20.76
CA ASP A 80 -24.96 1.69 -22.12
C ASP A 80 -25.30 0.36 -22.82
N PRO A 81 -26.42 -0.29 -22.47
CA PRO A 81 -26.85 -1.54 -23.10
C PRO A 81 -27.18 -1.35 -24.59
N ASN A 82 -27.69 -0.18 -25.00
CA ASN A 82 -27.98 0.12 -26.37
C ASN A 82 -26.71 0.22 -27.24
N GLY A 83 -25.65 0.80 -26.69
CA GLY A 83 -24.35 0.85 -27.35
C GLY A 83 -23.75 -0.55 -27.57
N VAL A 84 -24.01 -1.52 -26.68
CA VAL A 84 -23.61 -2.93 -26.88
C VAL A 84 -24.39 -3.57 -28.04
N ILE A 85 -25.72 -3.35 -28.13
CA ILE A 85 -26.56 -3.85 -29.22
C ILE A 85 -26.14 -3.23 -30.59
N ASP A 86 -25.85 -1.94 -30.58
CA ASP A 86 -25.36 -1.23 -31.77
C ASP A 86 -23.97 -1.74 -32.20
N PHE A 87 -23.09 -2.01 -31.26
CA PHE A 87 -21.79 -2.62 -31.55
C PHE A 87 -21.92 -4.03 -32.14
N GLU A 88 -22.81 -4.86 -31.62
CA GLU A 88 -23.08 -6.20 -32.12
C GLU A 88 -23.59 -6.14 -33.58
N SER A 89 -24.52 -5.23 -33.88
CA SER A 89 -25.08 -5.06 -35.18
C SER A 89 -24.08 -4.57 -36.24
N LYS A 90 -23.16 -3.67 -35.81
CA LYS A 90 -22.12 -3.09 -36.67
C LYS A 90 -20.89 -3.98 -36.84
N ASN A 91 -20.59 -4.82 -35.85
CA ASN A 91 -19.38 -5.62 -35.79
C ASN A 91 -19.64 -7.10 -35.41
N PRO A 92 -20.45 -7.84 -36.19
CA PRO A 92 -20.86 -9.22 -35.82
C PRO A 92 -19.69 -10.19 -35.70
N GLY A 93 -18.56 -9.94 -36.40
CA GLY A 93 -17.38 -10.76 -36.32
C GLY A 93 -16.51 -10.51 -35.07
N LEU A 94 -16.51 -9.29 -34.52
CA LEU A 94 -15.72 -8.90 -33.33
C LEU A 94 -16.49 -9.13 -32.03
N TYR A 95 -17.83 -9.03 -32.08
CA TYR A 95 -18.68 -9.18 -30.89
C TYR A 95 -18.42 -10.47 -30.10
N PRO A 96 -18.33 -11.68 -30.71
CA PRO A 96 -18.07 -12.89 -29.95
C PRO A 96 -16.74 -12.86 -29.19
N VAL A 97 -15.70 -12.26 -29.78
CA VAL A 97 -14.37 -12.12 -29.15
C VAL A 97 -14.43 -11.17 -27.96
N TYR A 98 -15.05 -10.00 -28.13
CA TYR A 98 -15.20 -9.02 -27.04
C TYR A 98 -16.06 -9.57 -25.91
N ASN A 99 -17.13 -10.31 -26.25
CA ASN A 99 -17.99 -10.97 -25.27
C ASN A 99 -17.26 -12.07 -24.50
N ALA A 100 -16.46 -12.91 -25.17
CA ALA A 100 -15.67 -13.96 -24.53
C ALA A 100 -14.59 -13.39 -23.58
N LEU A 101 -14.01 -12.23 -23.94
CA LEU A 101 -13.06 -11.50 -23.10
C LEU A 101 -13.74 -10.64 -22.02
N GLN A 102 -15.08 -10.64 -21.95
CA GLN A 102 -15.89 -9.84 -21.01
C GLN A 102 -15.64 -8.33 -21.12
N LEU A 103 -15.36 -7.83 -22.34
CA LEU A 103 -15.04 -6.41 -22.56
C LEU A 103 -16.28 -5.50 -22.47
N PHE A 104 -17.49 -6.04 -22.58
CA PHE A 104 -18.75 -5.32 -22.35
C PHE A 104 -19.16 -5.29 -20.88
N ASP A 105 -18.41 -6.01 -20.02
CA ASP A 105 -18.67 -6.14 -18.58
C ASP A 105 -17.35 -6.07 -17.81
N VAL A 106 -16.44 -5.17 -18.20
CA VAL A 106 -15.05 -5.11 -17.70
C VAL A 106 -15.00 -5.06 -16.17
N TYR A 107 -15.76 -4.17 -15.55
CA TYR A 107 -15.70 -3.93 -14.10
C TYR A 107 -16.28 -5.07 -13.27
N SER A 108 -17.09 -5.95 -13.85
CA SER A 108 -17.62 -7.18 -13.24
C SER A 108 -16.94 -8.44 -13.75
N SER A 109 -15.98 -8.34 -14.68
CA SER A 109 -15.26 -9.47 -15.25
C SER A 109 -14.43 -10.22 -14.20
N VAL A 110 -14.21 -11.52 -14.44
CA VAL A 110 -13.43 -12.38 -13.54
C VAL A 110 -12.00 -11.89 -13.39
N TRP A 111 -11.37 -11.47 -14.49
CA TRP A 111 -9.98 -11.02 -14.49
C TRP A 111 -9.80 -9.65 -13.82
N PHE A 112 -10.73 -8.69 -14.01
CA PHE A 112 -10.70 -7.40 -13.33
C PHE A 112 -10.94 -7.57 -11.81
N SER A 113 -11.94 -8.38 -11.46
CA SER A 113 -12.23 -8.71 -10.06
C SER A 113 -11.06 -9.39 -9.36
N ALA A 114 -10.34 -10.29 -10.06
CA ALA A 114 -9.15 -10.94 -9.51
C ALA A 114 -8.04 -9.91 -9.20
N ILE A 115 -7.74 -9.00 -10.13
CA ILE A 115 -6.75 -7.93 -9.91
C ILE A 115 -7.16 -7.04 -8.72
N TYR A 116 -8.42 -6.65 -8.68
CA TYR A 116 -8.99 -5.82 -7.62
C TYR A 116 -8.89 -6.49 -6.24
N ILE A 117 -9.28 -7.77 -6.14
CA ILE A 117 -9.21 -8.55 -4.88
C ILE A 117 -7.74 -8.71 -4.44
N LEU A 118 -6.82 -9.02 -5.36
CA LEU A 118 -5.40 -9.13 -5.05
C LEU A 118 -4.83 -7.79 -4.56
N LEU A 119 -5.20 -6.68 -5.19
CA LEU A 119 -4.81 -5.34 -4.75
C LEU A 119 -5.35 -5.04 -3.34
N PHE A 120 -6.60 -5.40 -3.07
CA PHE A 120 -7.23 -5.22 -1.78
C PHE A 120 -6.52 -6.02 -0.67
N ILE A 121 -6.21 -7.30 -0.92
CA ILE A 121 -5.44 -8.15 0.00
C ILE A 121 -4.04 -7.57 0.23
N SER A 122 -3.38 -7.12 -0.83
CA SER A 122 -2.05 -6.50 -0.77
C SER A 122 -2.08 -5.24 0.10
N LEU A 123 -3.07 -4.36 -0.10
CA LEU A 123 -3.24 -3.13 0.66
C LEU A 123 -3.45 -3.41 2.16
N ILE A 124 -4.37 -4.31 2.50
CA ILE A 124 -4.61 -4.71 3.90
C ILE A 124 -3.35 -5.30 4.52
N GLY A 125 -2.68 -6.21 3.79
CA GLY A 125 -1.46 -6.87 4.24
C GLY A 125 -0.29 -5.91 4.48
N CYS A 126 -0.23 -4.78 3.75
CA CYS A 126 0.76 -3.72 3.96
C CYS A 126 0.38 -2.79 5.12
N VAL A 127 -0.88 -2.42 5.23
CA VAL A 127 -1.35 -1.41 6.20
C VAL A 127 -1.32 -1.95 7.63
N ILE A 128 -1.76 -3.19 7.87
CA ILE A 128 -1.86 -3.75 9.22
C ILE A 128 -0.52 -3.80 9.97
N PRO A 129 0.59 -4.35 9.41
CA PRO A 129 1.87 -4.38 10.12
C PRO A 129 2.42 -2.97 10.37
N ARG A 130 2.26 -2.06 9.41
CA ARG A 130 2.71 -0.68 9.52
C ARG A 130 1.94 0.07 10.60
N THR A 131 0.62 -0.12 10.68
CA THR A 131 -0.22 0.45 11.74
C THR A 131 0.21 -0.05 13.12
N LYS A 132 0.44 -1.36 13.27
CA LYS A 132 0.92 -1.95 14.53
C LYS A 132 2.28 -1.37 14.94
N HIS A 133 3.22 -1.24 14.00
CA HIS A 133 4.53 -0.67 14.25
C HIS A 133 4.44 0.80 14.68
N HIS A 134 3.68 1.61 13.94
CA HIS A 134 3.46 3.02 14.24
C HIS A 134 2.80 3.22 15.61
N PHE A 135 1.79 2.42 15.93
CA PHE A 135 1.10 2.50 17.22
C PHE A 135 2.02 2.12 18.39
N LYS A 136 2.92 1.16 18.18
CA LYS A 136 3.97 0.84 19.16
C LYS A 136 4.96 2.00 19.30
N ALA A 137 5.40 2.60 18.20
CA ALA A 137 6.32 3.74 18.20
C ALA A 137 5.71 4.97 18.88
N MET A 138 4.42 5.25 18.66
CA MET A 138 3.71 6.33 19.35
C MET A 138 3.66 6.17 20.87
N ARG A 139 3.67 4.94 21.36
CA ARG A 139 3.65 4.65 22.81
C ARG A 139 5.03 4.48 23.42
N ALA A 140 6.05 4.27 22.61
CA ALA A 140 7.42 4.14 23.09
C ALA A 140 7.97 5.51 23.52
N VAL A 141 8.86 5.53 24.48
CA VAL A 141 9.65 6.73 24.82
C VAL A 141 10.71 6.98 23.73
N PRO A 142 11.16 8.24 23.53
CA PRO A 142 12.28 8.53 22.65
C PRO A 142 13.49 7.64 22.93
N PRO A 143 14.19 7.14 21.90
CA PRO A 143 15.32 6.24 22.09
C PRO A 143 16.46 6.93 22.83
N ARG A 144 17.32 6.13 23.49
CA ARG A 144 18.52 6.67 24.16
C ARG A 144 19.40 7.40 23.16
N THR A 145 20.01 8.49 23.63
CA THR A 145 20.98 9.27 22.88
C THR A 145 22.13 8.39 22.38
N PRO A 146 22.49 8.42 21.10
CA PRO A 146 23.60 7.64 20.56
C PRO A 146 24.92 7.98 21.23
N MET A 147 25.78 6.99 21.49
CA MET A 147 27.09 7.22 22.11
C MET A 147 28.04 8.06 21.26
N ARG A 148 27.83 8.14 19.93
CA ARG A 148 28.68 8.89 18.99
C ARG A 148 27.82 9.89 18.23
N LEU A 149 27.60 11.04 18.83
CA LEU A 149 26.85 12.15 18.22
C LEU A 149 27.53 12.72 16.98
N SER A 150 28.86 12.62 16.88
CA SER A 150 29.66 13.08 15.73
C SER A 150 29.34 12.37 14.42
N ARG A 151 28.49 11.34 14.42
CA ARG A 151 27.97 10.67 13.20
C ARG A 151 26.66 11.23 12.70
N LEU A 152 26.07 12.15 13.43
CA LEU A 152 24.85 12.83 13.01
C LEU A 152 25.21 13.93 12.00
N ASP A 153 24.35 14.11 11.00
CA ASP A 153 24.57 15.05 9.89
C ASP A 153 24.71 16.51 10.38
N ASP A 154 23.92 16.89 11.40
CA ASP A 154 23.92 18.24 11.98
C ASP A 154 24.57 18.22 13.37
N TYR A 155 25.81 17.75 13.45
CA TYR A 155 26.56 17.71 14.71
C TYR A 155 27.28 19.02 14.98
N ALA A 156 27.08 19.57 16.19
CA ALA A 156 27.83 20.73 16.68
C ALA A 156 28.27 20.49 18.13
N THR A 157 29.41 21.08 18.51
CA THR A 157 29.92 21.11 19.90
C THR A 157 30.12 22.55 20.34
N ALA A 158 29.85 22.78 21.61
CA ALA A 158 30.19 24.05 22.28
C ALA A 158 30.84 23.73 23.61
N GLU A 159 31.87 24.51 23.99
CA GLU A 159 32.51 24.40 25.28
C GLU A 159 32.06 25.58 26.13
N ARG A 160 31.78 25.31 27.41
CA ARG A 160 31.47 26.33 28.40
C ARG A 160 32.41 26.19 29.60
N ILE A 161 33.08 27.26 29.92
CA ILE A 161 33.92 27.30 31.12
C ILE A 161 33.00 27.54 32.32
N VAL A 162 33.07 26.63 33.30
CA VAL A 162 32.38 26.80 34.57
C VAL A 162 33.31 27.55 35.53
N PRO A 163 32.85 28.66 36.14
CA PRO A 163 33.68 29.42 37.09
C PRO A 163 34.12 28.59 38.29
N ASP A 164 35.31 28.93 38.82
CA ASP A 164 35.86 28.27 40.01
C ASP A 164 34.87 28.34 41.20
N GLY A 165 34.59 27.20 41.81
CA GLY A 165 33.66 27.07 42.93
C GLY A 165 32.22 26.69 42.57
N GLN A 166 31.91 26.54 41.31
CA GLN A 166 30.61 25.97 40.85
C GLN A 166 30.79 24.50 40.51
N ASP A 167 29.71 23.73 40.78
CA ASP A 167 29.65 22.32 40.40
C ASP A 167 29.35 22.17 38.92
N ALA A 168 30.34 21.65 38.19
CA ALA A 168 30.20 21.45 36.74
C ALA A 168 29.10 20.43 36.37
N GLU A 169 28.81 19.45 37.23
CA GLU A 169 27.76 18.46 37.03
C GLU A 169 26.37 19.08 37.23
N ALA A 170 26.22 19.95 38.22
CA ALA A 170 25.00 20.71 38.45
C ALA A 170 24.72 21.67 37.30
N GLU A 171 25.73 22.36 36.75
CA GLU A 171 25.60 23.25 35.60
C GLU A 171 25.22 22.47 34.33
N ALA A 172 25.86 21.33 34.09
CA ALA A 172 25.50 20.46 32.96
C ALA A 172 24.03 19.98 33.07
N SER A 173 23.60 19.58 34.25
CA SER A 173 22.21 19.19 34.52
C SER A 173 21.23 20.33 34.21
N HIS A 174 21.56 21.54 34.68
CA HIS A 174 20.73 22.74 34.41
C HIS A 174 20.60 23.05 32.91
N VAL A 175 21.67 22.93 32.14
CA VAL A 175 21.63 23.14 30.69
C VAL A 175 20.74 22.10 30.01
N ILE A 176 20.78 20.83 30.44
CA ILE A 176 19.93 19.76 29.92
C ILE A 176 18.47 20.00 30.28
N ASP A 177 18.16 20.50 31.49
CA ASP A 177 16.80 20.85 31.90
C ASP A 177 16.23 21.99 31.05
N LEU A 178 17.02 23.03 30.76
CA LEU A 178 16.62 24.10 29.86
C LEU A 178 16.36 23.57 28.44
N ALA A 179 17.25 22.71 27.93
CA ALA A 179 17.07 22.10 26.62
C ALA A 179 15.79 21.25 26.56
N GLN A 180 15.53 20.46 27.62
CA GLN A 180 14.30 19.65 27.73
C GLN A 180 13.06 20.54 27.74
N ALA A 181 13.03 21.61 28.52
CA ALA A 181 11.92 22.53 28.59
C ALA A 181 11.67 23.22 27.24
N GLN A 182 12.71 23.66 26.55
CA GLN A 182 12.61 24.31 25.25
C GLN A 182 12.11 23.36 24.16
N LEU A 183 12.61 22.13 24.12
CA LEU A 183 12.17 21.09 23.19
C LEU A 183 10.71 20.70 23.41
N ARG A 184 10.27 20.57 24.66
CA ARG A 184 8.86 20.34 24.99
C ARG A 184 7.96 21.50 24.54
N LYS A 185 8.39 22.75 24.75
CA LYS A 185 7.67 23.93 24.27
C LYS A 185 7.56 23.97 22.75
N ALA A 186 8.57 23.45 22.05
CA ALA A 186 8.59 23.34 20.58
C ALA A 186 7.78 22.13 20.05
N GLY A 187 7.07 21.39 20.90
CA GLY A 187 6.19 20.27 20.52
C GLY A 187 6.89 18.95 20.27
N TYR A 188 8.11 18.78 20.80
CA TYR A 188 8.81 17.51 20.77
C TYR A 188 8.38 16.60 21.93
N ARG A 189 8.37 15.30 21.70
CA ARG A 189 8.41 14.28 22.76
C ARG A 189 9.84 14.19 23.25
N VAL A 190 10.04 14.31 24.54
CA VAL A 190 11.38 14.45 25.10
C VAL A 190 11.56 13.50 26.26
N GLU A 191 12.69 12.80 26.26
CA GLU A 191 13.13 11.95 27.37
C GLU A 191 14.56 12.30 27.77
N ARG A 192 14.81 12.34 29.09
CA ARG A 192 16.13 12.60 29.67
C ARG A 192 16.78 11.28 30.05
N TYR A 193 18.06 11.16 29.74
CA TYR A 193 18.89 10.01 30.07
C TYR A 193 20.14 10.45 30.79
N ASP A 194 20.23 10.09 32.07
CA ASP A 194 21.40 10.34 32.90
C ASP A 194 22.21 9.04 33.04
N THR A 195 23.51 9.14 32.89
CA THR A 195 24.44 8.03 33.08
C THR A 195 25.40 8.43 34.18
N PRO A 196 25.40 7.72 35.33
CA PRO A 196 26.29 8.03 36.45
C PRO A 196 27.77 7.80 36.06
N ALA A 197 28.66 8.50 36.74
CA ALA A 197 30.09 8.27 36.63
C ALA A 197 30.44 6.84 37.01
N THR A 198 31.26 6.16 36.22
CA THR A 198 31.71 4.78 36.48
C THR A 198 33.17 4.63 36.13
N GLY A 199 34.01 4.43 37.13
CA GLY A 199 35.46 4.30 36.99
C GLY A 199 36.10 5.52 36.32
N THR A 200 36.62 5.38 35.11
CA THR A 200 37.28 6.47 34.34
C THR A 200 36.28 7.30 33.48
N ARG A 201 34.98 6.97 33.46
CA ARG A 201 33.98 7.72 32.72
C ARG A 201 33.29 8.74 33.60
N SER A 202 33.29 10.00 33.17
CA SER A 202 32.52 11.08 33.79
C SER A 202 31.03 10.84 33.68
N ALA A 203 30.26 11.37 34.63
CA ALA A 203 28.80 11.41 34.50
C ALA A 203 28.38 12.16 33.23
N THR A 204 27.35 11.68 32.58
CA THR A 204 26.79 12.34 31.39
C THR A 204 25.30 12.45 31.53
N ALA A 205 24.76 13.65 31.26
CA ALA A 205 23.36 13.91 31.13
C ALA A 205 23.05 14.15 29.63
N SER A 206 21.95 13.58 29.16
CA SER A 206 21.54 13.77 27.76
C SER A 206 20.02 13.86 27.64
N VAL A 207 19.56 14.51 26.57
CA VAL A 207 18.16 14.60 26.23
C VAL A 207 17.96 14.10 24.79
N SER A 208 16.98 13.25 24.61
CA SER A 208 16.53 12.78 23.30
C SER A 208 15.15 13.33 23.00
N ALA A 209 14.96 13.81 21.80
CA ALA A 209 13.70 14.42 21.37
C ALA A 209 13.31 13.97 19.98
N GLU A 210 12.03 13.74 19.78
CA GLU A 210 11.47 13.34 18.49
C GLU A 210 10.12 13.97 18.24
N ARG A 211 9.79 14.20 16.97
CA ARG A 211 8.49 14.69 16.54
C ARG A 211 8.17 14.23 15.12
N GLY A 212 6.92 14.41 14.67
CA GLY A 212 6.53 14.12 13.29
C GLY A 212 5.63 12.90 13.15
N TYR A 213 5.19 12.29 14.23
CA TYR A 213 4.28 11.14 14.21
C TYR A 213 2.96 11.40 13.50
N ALA A 214 2.47 12.66 13.49
CA ALA A 214 1.23 13.04 12.81
C ALA A 214 1.25 12.77 11.30
N ARG A 215 2.41 12.89 10.65
CA ARG A 215 2.59 12.60 9.22
C ARG A 215 2.31 11.12 8.92
N GLU A 216 2.90 10.24 9.72
CA GLU A 216 2.70 8.80 9.56
C GLU A 216 1.27 8.40 9.91
N THR A 217 0.70 8.99 10.97
CA THR A 217 -0.72 8.79 11.34
C THR A 217 -1.64 9.19 10.19
N GLY A 218 -1.43 10.37 9.57
CA GLY A 218 -2.21 10.82 8.43
C GLY A 218 -2.13 9.86 7.24
N ASN A 219 -0.93 9.37 6.94
CA ASN A 219 -0.73 8.38 5.88
C ASN A 219 -1.48 7.06 6.17
N LEU A 220 -1.48 6.59 7.40
CA LEU A 220 -2.20 5.37 7.80
C LEU A 220 -3.72 5.56 7.75
N VAL A 221 -4.23 6.71 8.18
CA VAL A 221 -5.66 7.06 8.10
C VAL A 221 -6.10 7.12 6.64
N PHE A 222 -5.30 7.73 5.77
CA PHE A 222 -5.58 7.76 4.33
C PHE A 222 -5.71 6.34 3.74
N HIS A 223 -4.77 5.45 4.02
CA HIS A 223 -4.84 4.07 3.52
C HIS A 223 -6.00 3.27 4.13
N ALA A 224 -6.32 3.50 5.41
CA ALA A 224 -7.49 2.88 6.04
C ALA A 224 -8.80 3.38 5.40
N ALA A 225 -8.88 4.67 5.07
CA ALA A 225 -10.02 5.23 4.37
C ALA A 225 -10.18 4.64 2.96
N LEU A 226 -9.07 4.43 2.22
CA LEU A 226 -9.11 3.73 0.93
C LEU A 226 -9.68 2.32 1.07
N VAL A 227 -9.25 1.56 2.09
CA VAL A 227 -9.84 0.23 2.37
C VAL A 227 -11.35 0.35 2.62
N GLY A 228 -11.78 1.35 3.40
CA GLY A 228 -13.21 1.61 3.65
C GLY A 228 -14.00 1.91 2.37
N VAL A 229 -13.44 2.75 1.49
CA VAL A 229 -14.05 3.06 0.17
C VAL A 229 -14.17 1.80 -0.69
N LEU A 230 -13.10 0.99 -0.76
CA LEU A 230 -13.10 -0.24 -1.54
C LEU A 230 -14.15 -1.24 -1.04
N ILE A 231 -14.30 -1.39 0.29
CA ILE A 231 -15.36 -2.22 0.88
C ILE A 231 -16.74 -1.66 0.50
N SER A 232 -16.93 -0.35 0.63
CA SER A 232 -18.22 0.30 0.34
C SER A 232 -18.62 0.13 -1.13
N VAL A 233 -17.67 0.27 -2.05
CA VAL A 233 -17.90 0.06 -3.49
C VAL A 233 -18.22 -1.41 -3.79
N GLY A 234 -17.45 -2.35 -3.22
CA GLY A 234 -17.67 -3.78 -3.44
C GLY A 234 -19.01 -4.27 -2.88
N VAL A 235 -19.34 -3.88 -1.66
CA VAL A 235 -20.61 -4.24 -1.01
C VAL A 235 -21.76 -3.50 -1.68
N GLY A 236 -21.63 -2.19 -1.91
CA GLY A 236 -22.63 -1.36 -2.55
C GLY A 236 -23.00 -1.85 -3.93
N GLY A 237 -22.01 -2.14 -4.79
CA GLY A 237 -22.25 -2.72 -6.12
C GLY A 237 -22.94 -4.08 -6.09
N GLY A 238 -22.72 -4.86 -5.03
CA GLY A 238 -23.44 -6.12 -4.81
C GLY A 238 -24.89 -5.97 -4.35
N LEU A 239 -25.20 -4.89 -3.65
CA LEU A 239 -26.51 -4.63 -3.04
C LEU A 239 -27.42 -3.70 -3.88
N THR A 240 -26.87 -3.10 -4.92
CA THR A 240 -27.62 -2.20 -5.82
C THR A 240 -28.03 -2.90 -7.10
N TYR A 241 -29.09 -2.41 -7.73
CA TYR A 241 -29.46 -2.79 -9.09
C TYR A 241 -29.59 -1.55 -9.97
N THR A 242 -29.41 -1.74 -11.27
CA THR A 242 -29.61 -0.70 -12.28
C THR A 242 -30.66 -1.19 -13.27
N GLY A 243 -31.69 -0.39 -13.47
CA GLY A 243 -32.74 -0.65 -14.43
C GLY A 243 -32.91 0.53 -15.39
N GLN A 244 -33.21 0.23 -16.65
CA GLN A 244 -33.53 1.23 -17.66
C GLN A 244 -34.90 0.93 -18.24
N THR A 245 -35.69 1.98 -18.46
CA THR A 245 -36.96 1.91 -19.15
C THR A 245 -37.24 3.22 -19.83
N VAL A 246 -38.10 3.19 -20.84
CA VAL A 246 -38.61 4.36 -21.54
C VAL A 246 -40.07 4.54 -21.14
N ILE A 247 -40.42 5.71 -20.64
CA ILE A 247 -41.75 6.07 -20.22
C ILE A 247 -42.26 7.18 -21.17
N ALA A 248 -43.45 6.99 -21.79
CA ALA A 248 -44.12 8.04 -22.55
C ALA A 248 -44.91 8.98 -21.62
N GLU A 249 -45.21 10.19 -22.09
CA GLU A 249 -46.11 11.12 -21.38
C GLU A 249 -47.47 10.45 -21.12
N GLY A 250 -47.95 10.55 -19.88
CA GLY A 250 -49.19 9.93 -19.43
C GLY A 250 -49.08 8.48 -19.00
N ASP A 251 -47.91 7.84 -19.20
CA ASP A 251 -47.66 6.47 -18.79
C ASP A 251 -47.04 6.42 -17.37
N SER A 252 -47.11 5.23 -16.77
CA SER A 252 -46.52 4.94 -15.45
C SER A 252 -45.59 3.76 -15.53
N PHE A 253 -44.46 3.88 -14.82
CA PHE A 253 -43.53 2.80 -14.54
C PHE A 253 -43.82 2.21 -13.15
N VAL A 254 -43.82 0.90 -13.07
CA VAL A 254 -43.90 0.15 -11.78
C VAL A 254 -42.61 -0.63 -11.58
N ASN A 255 -41.99 -0.56 -10.41
CA ASN A 255 -40.78 -1.28 -10.08
C ASN A 255 -41.03 -2.78 -9.95
N SER A 256 -41.16 -3.46 -11.09
CA SER A 256 -41.34 -4.91 -11.18
C SER A 256 -40.63 -5.47 -12.39
N LEU A 257 -40.07 -6.68 -12.30
CA LEU A 257 -39.34 -7.33 -13.38
C LEU A 257 -40.21 -7.68 -14.58
N GLY A 258 -41.52 -7.93 -14.37
CA GLY A 258 -42.39 -8.44 -15.41
C GLY A 258 -42.82 -7.42 -16.46
N LEU A 259 -42.91 -6.13 -16.13
CA LEU A 259 -43.52 -5.08 -16.98
C LEU A 259 -42.76 -3.74 -16.94
N GLY A 260 -41.74 -3.62 -16.08
CA GLY A 260 -41.18 -2.32 -15.77
C GLY A 260 -39.89 -1.95 -16.54
N TYR A 261 -39.03 -2.90 -16.85
CA TYR A 261 -37.68 -2.66 -17.32
C TYR A 261 -37.45 -3.12 -18.75
N THR A 262 -36.82 -2.26 -19.57
CA THR A 262 -36.25 -2.63 -20.88
C THR A 262 -34.92 -3.36 -20.67
N SER A 263 -34.14 -2.94 -19.69
CA SER A 263 -32.89 -3.59 -19.26
C SER A 263 -32.81 -3.58 -17.73
N PHE A 264 -32.45 -4.69 -17.13
CA PHE A 264 -32.30 -4.84 -15.67
C PHE A 264 -31.01 -5.59 -15.35
N ASN A 265 -30.15 -4.96 -14.55
CA ASN A 265 -28.88 -5.53 -14.13
C ASN A 265 -28.79 -5.52 -12.60
N PRO A 266 -29.12 -6.64 -11.94
CA PRO A 266 -29.06 -6.74 -10.48
C PRO A 266 -27.64 -6.96 -9.99
N GLY A 267 -27.29 -6.36 -8.85
CA GLY A 267 -26.12 -6.73 -8.08
C GLY A 267 -26.24 -8.14 -7.52
N ARG A 268 -25.12 -8.75 -7.16
CA ARG A 268 -25.03 -10.17 -6.77
C ARG A 268 -25.91 -10.56 -5.57
N PHE A 269 -26.19 -9.60 -4.68
CA PHE A 269 -26.93 -9.82 -3.44
C PHE A 269 -28.33 -9.20 -3.46
N VAL A 270 -28.80 -8.75 -4.63
CA VAL A 270 -30.13 -8.18 -4.81
C VAL A 270 -31.16 -9.31 -4.88
N ASP A 271 -32.15 -9.24 -4.00
CA ASP A 271 -33.34 -10.09 -4.13
C ASP A 271 -34.26 -9.54 -5.21
N THR A 272 -34.28 -10.22 -6.34
CA THR A 272 -35.05 -9.82 -7.50
C THR A 272 -36.54 -10.10 -7.42
N GLU A 273 -36.95 -10.96 -6.47
CA GLU A 273 -38.35 -11.29 -6.23
C GLU A 273 -39.05 -10.27 -5.33
N HIS A 274 -38.28 -9.56 -4.51
CA HIS A 274 -38.79 -8.57 -3.54
C HIS A 274 -38.18 -7.18 -3.78
N LEU A 275 -38.42 -6.64 -4.97
CA LEU A 275 -38.02 -5.27 -5.26
C LEU A 275 -38.86 -4.26 -4.46
N PRO A 276 -38.28 -3.10 -4.03
CA PRO A 276 -39.02 -2.07 -3.33
C PRO A 276 -40.25 -1.61 -4.14
N PRO A 277 -41.48 -1.63 -3.60
CA PRO A 277 -42.67 -1.26 -4.35
C PRO A 277 -42.77 0.26 -4.48
N TYR A 278 -42.52 0.77 -5.69
CA TYR A 278 -42.81 2.14 -6.05
C TYR A 278 -43.25 2.22 -7.52
N SER A 279 -43.96 3.31 -7.85
CA SER A 279 -44.32 3.66 -9.22
C SER A 279 -43.89 5.10 -9.50
N LEU A 280 -43.58 5.37 -10.76
CA LEU A 280 -43.24 6.68 -11.30
C LEU A 280 -44.15 6.97 -12.50
N SER A 281 -44.91 8.08 -12.46
CA SER A 281 -45.70 8.55 -13.59
C SER A 281 -45.02 9.77 -14.25
N LEU A 282 -45.01 9.81 -15.56
CA LEU A 282 -44.52 10.94 -16.34
C LEU A 282 -45.71 11.80 -16.81
N ASP A 283 -45.95 12.90 -16.10
CA ASP A 283 -47.11 13.77 -16.39
C ASP A 283 -46.85 14.64 -17.63
N SER A 284 -45.63 15.21 -17.75
CA SER A 284 -45.23 16.01 -18.90
C SER A 284 -43.73 16.00 -19.10
N PHE A 285 -43.27 16.10 -20.35
CA PHE A 285 -41.89 16.21 -20.73
C PHE A 285 -41.70 17.35 -21.75
N GLU A 286 -41.11 18.48 -21.29
CA GLU A 286 -40.85 19.64 -22.11
C GLU A 286 -39.35 19.77 -22.41
N VAL A 287 -39.02 19.92 -23.72
CA VAL A 287 -37.64 20.18 -24.16
C VAL A 287 -37.56 21.53 -24.84
N SER A 288 -36.76 22.43 -24.32
CA SER A 288 -36.42 23.69 -24.96
C SER A 288 -35.02 23.62 -25.57
N TYR A 289 -34.91 23.84 -26.87
CA TYR A 289 -33.64 23.93 -27.57
C TYR A 289 -33.19 25.37 -27.69
N VAL A 290 -31.96 25.65 -27.21
CA VAL A 290 -31.32 26.94 -27.50
C VAL A 290 -30.61 26.79 -28.85
N PRO A 291 -30.98 27.56 -29.89
CA PRO A 291 -30.24 27.52 -31.15
C PRO A 291 -28.82 28.02 -30.89
N VAL A 292 -27.83 27.16 -31.16
CA VAL A 292 -26.43 27.59 -31.20
C VAL A 292 -26.30 28.49 -32.40
N GLY A 293 -26.06 29.79 -32.18
CA GLY A 293 -25.95 30.81 -33.22
C GLY A 293 -24.97 30.40 -34.32
N GLN A 294 -25.38 30.63 -35.57
CA GLN A 294 -24.54 30.53 -36.76
C GLN A 294 -23.43 31.58 -36.71
#